data_c5e448c64df1ee67da66966902570385
#
_entry.id   c5e448c64df1ee67da66966902570385
#
_cell.length_a   1.000
_cell.length_b   1.000
_cell.length_c   1.000
_cell.angle_alpha   90.00
_cell.angle_beta   90.00
_cell.angle_gamma   90.00
#
_symmetry.space_group_name_H-M   'P 1'
#
loop_
_entity.id
_entity.type
_entity.pdbx_description
1 polymer ?
#
loop_
_entity_poly.entity_id
_entity_poly.type
_entity_poly.pdbx_seq_one_letter_code
_entity_poly.pdbx_strand_id
1 'polypeptide(L)'
;MLQRGLSYGEGPFVIWEDIDMRTVCKPGHPVPYSLHDMRVSDITLSDGQLTLQFETGLVRIAEPCVQVDGRVVLTGVESCEVWRLSPNGEYGSFSGKKQTWEKFSRKHPEFSFEVTDELYGFNQVRYEGYLSLPDREKLTEFCMAVYYTGDLIYETEE
;
A
#
# COMPACT_ATOMS: atom_id res chain seq x y z
N MET A 1 29.40 11.42 -20.67
CA MET A 1 29.34 10.02 -21.10
C MET A 1 29.54 9.14 -19.87
N LEU A 2 28.46 8.78 -19.19
CA LEU A 2 28.51 7.93 -17.99
C LEU A 2 28.29 6.47 -18.38
N GLN A 3 29.28 5.65 -18.11
CA GLN A 3 29.23 4.22 -18.38
C GLN A 3 28.21 3.54 -17.43
N ARG A 4 27.22 2.89 -18.02
CA ARG A 4 26.29 2.00 -17.31
C ARG A 4 27.05 0.72 -16.95
N GLY A 5 27.30 0.53 -15.66
CA GLY A 5 27.76 -0.75 -15.15
C GLY A 5 26.58 -1.73 -15.04
N LEU A 6 26.56 -2.76 -15.86
CA LEU A 6 25.64 -3.88 -15.76
C LEU A 6 26.11 -4.79 -14.61
N SER A 7 25.37 -4.84 -13.52
CA SER A 7 25.53 -5.85 -12.50
C SER A 7 24.40 -6.86 -12.65
N TYR A 8 24.77 -8.10 -12.98
CA TYR A 8 23.84 -9.24 -13.04
C TYR A 8 23.59 -9.74 -11.61
N GLY A 9 22.40 -9.48 -11.09
CA GLY A 9 21.86 -10.08 -9.88
C GLY A 9 20.39 -10.44 -10.13
N GLU A 10 20.06 -11.71 -9.92
CA GLU A 10 18.72 -12.28 -10.19
C GLU A 10 17.66 -11.65 -9.26
N GLY A 11 16.69 -10.95 -9.85
CA GLY A 11 15.51 -10.39 -9.22
C GLY A 11 14.89 -9.30 -10.10
N PRO A 12 13.59 -9.01 -10.01
CA PRO A 12 13.02 -7.90 -10.76
C PRO A 12 13.63 -6.59 -10.24
N PHE A 13 14.53 -6.03 -11.02
CA PHE A 13 15.11 -4.72 -10.78
C PHE A 13 14.04 -3.67 -11.04
N VAL A 14 13.48 -3.12 -9.99
CA VAL A 14 12.69 -1.90 -10.09
C VAL A 14 13.69 -0.75 -9.92
N ILE A 15 14.06 -0.11 -11.01
CA ILE A 15 14.90 1.10 -10.98
C ILE A 15 13.97 2.26 -10.62
N TRP A 16 14.09 2.75 -9.40
CA TRP A 16 13.33 3.90 -8.89
C TRP A 16 14.10 5.20 -9.17
N GLU A 17 14.44 5.48 -10.42
CA GLU A 17 15.22 6.68 -10.78
C GLU A 17 14.34 7.91 -11.11
N ASP A 18 13.01 7.75 -11.19
CA ASP A 18 12.12 8.81 -11.68
C ASP A 18 11.03 9.22 -10.67
N ILE A 19 11.41 9.44 -9.39
CA ILE A 19 10.50 10.12 -8.46
C ILE A 19 10.65 11.62 -8.69
N ASP A 20 9.72 12.19 -9.42
CA ASP A 20 9.73 13.63 -9.74
C ASP A 20 9.17 14.47 -8.60
N MET A 21 8.25 13.90 -7.79
CA MET A 21 7.61 14.65 -6.73
C MET A 21 7.49 13.81 -5.44
N ARG A 22 7.81 14.44 -4.33
CA ARG A 22 7.65 13.89 -2.99
C ARG A 22 6.78 14.82 -2.15
N THR A 23 5.59 14.35 -1.77
CA THR A 23 4.63 15.12 -0.98
C THR A 23 4.47 14.51 0.41
N VAL A 24 4.79 15.28 1.44
CA VAL A 24 4.57 14.87 2.84
C VAL A 24 3.20 15.37 3.28
N CYS A 25 2.33 14.43 3.64
CA CYS A 25 1.00 14.74 4.16
C CYS A 25 1.06 14.88 5.68
N LYS A 26 0.64 16.03 6.18
CA LYS A 26 0.60 16.30 7.63
C LYS A 26 -0.74 15.88 8.23
N PRO A 27 -0.76 15.41 9.49
CA PRO A 27 -2.00 15.11 10.19
C PRO A 27 -2.99 16.29 10.15
N GLY A 28 -4.27 15.99 9.95
CA GLY A 28 -5.32 17.00 9.88
C GLY A 28 -5.42 17.77 8.56
N HIS A 29 -4.56 17.50 7.59
CA HIS A 29 -4.65 18.04 6.25
C HIS A 29 -5.27 17.03 5.28
N PRO A 30 -6.00 17.49 4.25
CA PRO A 30 -6.50 16.58 3.20
C PRO A 30 -5.36 15.86 2.49
N VAL A 31 -5.54 14.60 2.20
CA VAL A 31 -4.58 13.84 1.40
C VAL A 31 -4.63 14.31 -0.06
N PRO A 32 -3.48 14.47 -0.72
CA PRO A 32 -3.44 14.97 -2.10
C PRO A 32 -3.77 13.94 -3.17
N TYR A 33 -3.75 12.66 -2.82
CA TYR A 33 -4.00 11.55 -3.75
C TYR A 33 -5.04 10.61 -3.18
N SER A 34 -5.87 10.02 -4.06
CA SER A 34 -6.77 8.92 -3.75
C SER A 34 -6.16 7.60 -4.21
N LEU A 35 -6.32 6.58 -3.39
CA LEU A 35 -5.94 5.21 -3.69
C LEU A 35 -7.15 4.34 -4.07
N HIS A 36 -8.34 4.93 -4.08
CA HIS A 36 -9.59 4.21 -4.38
C HIS A 36 -9.53 3.55 -5.76
N ASP A 37 -9.85 2.26 -5.81
CA ASP A 37 -9.75 1.40 -6.99
C ASP A 37 -8.32 1.20 -7.52
N MET A 38 -7.31 1.61 -6.75
CA MET A 38 -5.92 1.39 -7.10
C MET A 38 -5.40 0.07 -6.54
N ARG A 39 -4.54 -0.59 -7.31
CA ARG A 39 -4.01 -1.90 -6.96
C ARG A 39 -2.60 -1.80 -6.38
N VAL A 40 -2.46 -2.29 -5.17
CA VAL A 40 -1.17 -2.49 -4.51
C VAL A 40 -0.55 -3.79 -5.03
N SER A 41 0.61 -3.72 -5.64
CA SER A 41 1.34 -4.86 -6.19
C SER A 41 2.39 -5.41 -5.24
N ASP A 42 2.91 -4.56 -4.36
CA ASP A 42 3.92 -4.95 -3.39
C ASP A 42 3.84 -4.09 -2.12
N ILE A 43 4.15 -4.69 -0.99
CA ILE A 43 4.25 -4.01 0.29
C ILE A 43 5.52 -4.47 0.98
N THR A 44 6.38 -3.54 1.36
CA THR A 44 7.59 -3.81 2.12
C THR A 44 7.55 -3.08 3.46
N LEU A 45 7.97 -3.77 4.51
CA LEU A 45 8.18 -3.18 5.83
C LEU A 45 9.58 -3.52 6.30
N SER A 46 10.42 -2.51 6.42
CA SER A 46 11.82 -2.66 6.82
C SER A 46 12.28 -1.41 7.58
N ASP A 47 12.93 -1.61 8.72
CA ASP A 47 13.48 -0.53 9.55
C ASP A 47 12.45 0.57 9.89
N GLY A 48 11.22 0.17 10.21
CA GLY A 48 10.14 1.08 10.54
C GLY A 48 9.59 1.88 9.36
N GLN A 49 9.96 1.53 8.13
CA GLN A 49 9.40 2.12 6.92
C GLN A 49 8.51 1.12 6.20
N LEU A 50 7.26 1.50 5.98
CA LEU A 50 6.30 0.76 5.16
C LEU A 50 6.17 1.43 3.81
N THR A 51 6.33 0.68 2.74
CA THR A 51 6.15 1.16 1.38
C THR A 51 5.07 0.34 0.68
N LEU A 52 4.05 1.01 0.16
CA LEU A 52 3.02 0.41 -0.69
C LEU A 52 3.30 0.82 -2.13
N GLN A 53 3.56 -0.18 -2.96
CA GLN A 53 3.80 0.00 -4.38
C GLN A 53 2.51 -0.20 -5.16
N PHE A 54 2.17 0.72 -6.05
CA PHE A 54 0.94 0.68 -6.84
C PHE A 54 1.23 0.31 -8.29
N GLU A 55 0.57 -0.73 -8.78
CA GLU A 55 0.64 -1.15 -10.17
C GLU A 55 -0.06 -0.15 -11.10
N THR A 56 -1.19 0.38 -10.64
CA THR A 56 -2.04 1.30 -11.40
C THR A 56 -1.81 2.77 -11.07
N GLY A 57 -0.87 3.05 -10.17
CA GLY A 57 -0.56 4.42 -9.74
C GLY A 57 -1.52 4.95 -8.68
N LEU A 58 -1.56 6.27 -8.56
CA LEU A 58 -2.38 7.05 -7.63
C LEU A 58 -3.20 8.07 -8.43
N VAL A 59 -4.33 8.51 -7.87
CA VAL A 59 -5.16 9.56 -8.51
C VAL A 59 -4.97 10.87 -7.77
N ARG A 60 -4.42 11.88 -8.44
CA ARG A 60 -4.36 13.24 -7.90
C ARG A 60 -5.76 13.82 -7.76
N ILE A 61 -6.09 14.30 -6.54
CA ILE A 61 -7.44 14.83 -6.24
C ILE A 61 -7.64 16.23 -6.80
N ALA A 62 -6.59 17.07 -6.80
CA ALA A 62 -6.67 18.43 -7.35
C ALA A 62 -6.93 18.41 -8.86
N GLU A 63 -7.73 19.36 -9.33
CA GLU A 63 -8.05 19.52 -10.76
C GLU A 63 -6.83 19.97 -11.59
N PRO A 64 -6.63 19.40 -12.78
CA PRO A 64 -7.38 18.26 -13.33
C PRO A 64 -7.00 16.95 -12.62
N CYS A 65 -7.99 16.11 -12.29
CA CYS A 65 -7.74 14.79 -11.73
C CYS A 65 -7.00 13.94 -12.75
N VAL A 66 -5.82 13.46 -12.40
CA VAL A 66 -5.00 12.60 -13.26
C VAL A 66 -4.48 11.42 -12.46
N GLN A 67 -4.35 10.29 -13.12
CA GLN A 67 -3.68 9.12 -12.59
C GLN A 67 -2.18 9.26 -12.86
N VAL A 68 -1.37 9.05 -11.82
CA VAL A 68 0.09 9.17 -11.86
C VAL A 68 0.73 7.94 -11.27
N ASP A 69 1.85 7.53 -11.80
CA ASP A 69 2.63 6.45 -11.19
C ASP A 69 3.20 6.90 -9.86
N GLY A 70 3.22 5.99 -8.90
CA GLY A 70 3.70 6.37 -7.58
C GLY A 70 3.58 5.28 -6.52
N ARG A 71 4.01 5.66 -5.33
CA ARG A 71 3.99 4.81 -4.13
C ARG A 71 3.68 5.63 -2.89
N VAL A 72 3.21 4.93 -1.86
CA VAL A 72 2.98 5.50 -0.53
C VAL A 72 4.06 5.00 0.41
N VAL A 73 4.64 5.90 1.18
CA VAL A 73 5.67 5.59 2.18
C VAL A 73 5.23 6.10 3.54
N LEU A 74 5.27 5.24 4.52
CA LEU A 74 5.02 5.57 5.94
C LEU A 74 6.31 5.35 6.71
N THR A 75 6.73 6.35 7.47
CA THR A 75 7.93 6.30 8.30
C THR A 75 7.59 6.25 9.78
N GLY A 76 8.49 5.71 10.60
CA GLY A 76 8.26 5.55 12.02
C GLY A 76 7.09 4.60 12.33
N VAL A 77 6.97 3.52 11.56
CA VAL A 77 5.91 2.54 11.74
C VAL A 77 6.12 1.77 13.05
N GLU A 78 5.16 1.90 13.95
CA GLU A 78 5.14 1.21 15.25
C GLU A 78 4.46 -0.14 15.15
N SER A 79 3.38 -0.24 14.37
CA SER A 79 2.69 -1.49 14.10
C SER A 79 2.00 -1.49 12.75
N CYS A 80 1.97 -2.65 12.13
CA CYS A 80 1.20 -2.91 10.92
C CYS A 80 0.46 -4.24 11.11
N GLU A 81 -0.85 -4.17 11.18
CA GLU A 81 -1.72 -5.30 11.40
C GLU A 81 -2.68 -5.48 10.25
N VAL A 82 -2.97 -6.70 9.90
CA VAL A 82 -3.87 -7.04 8.81
C VAL A 82 -4.96 -7.99 9.25
N TRP A 83 -6.14 -7.83 8.66
CA TRP A 83 -7.28 -8.73 8.84
C TRP A 83 -7.71 -9.27 7.50
N ARG A 84 -7.93 -10.57 7.44
CA ARG A 84 -8.68 -11.19 6.36
C ARG A 84 -10.08 -11.48 6.87
N LEU A 85 -11.08 -11.00 6.17
CA LEU A 85 -12.47 -11.12 6.53
C LEU A 85 -13.16 -12.12 5.61
N SER A 86 -13.95 -13.01 6.19
CA SER A 86 -14.74 -14.00 5.46
C SER A 86 -16.21 -13.87 5.86
N PRO A 87 -17.16 -13.82 4.89
CA PRO A 87 -18.56 -13.77 5.20
C PRO A 87 -19.01 -15.07 5.86
N ASN A 88 -19.87 -14.99 6.88
CA ASN A 88 -20.44 -16.12 7.61
C ASN A 88 -21.77 -16.63 7.03
N GLY A 89 -22.05 -16.33 5.76
CA GLY A 89 -23.25 -16.78 5.07
C GLY A 89 -24.48 -15.89 5.26
N GLU A 90 -24.50 -15.00 6.24
CA GLU A 90 -25.57 -14.01 6.46
C GLU A 90 -25.07 -12.61 6.16
N TYR A 91 -25.96 -11.78 5.61
CA TYR A 91 -25.63 -10.40 5.29
C TYR A 91 -25.11 -9.62 6.50
N GLY A 92 -23.95 -9.00 6.34
CA GLY A 92 -23.32 -8.19 7.38
C GLY A 92 -22.60 -8.97 8.48
N SER A 93 -22.56 -10.30 8.38
CA SER A 93 -21.83 -11.15 9.34
C SER A 93 -20.51 -11.63 8.73
N PHE A 94 -19.41 -11.32 9.41
CA PHE A 94 -18.06 -11.68 8.98
C PHE A 94 -17.28 -12.29 10.13
N SER A 95 -16.39 -13.21 9.82
CA SER A 95 -15.32 -13.64 10.71
C SER A 95 -13.97 -13.19 10.15
N GLY A 96 -13.10 -12.74 11.01
CA GLY A 96 -11.79 -12.24 10.63
C GLY A 96 -10.67 -12.78 11.50
N LYS A 97 -9.48 -12.88 10.94
CA LYS A 97 -8.27 -13.23 11.66
C LYS A 97 -7.26 -12.09 11.55
N LYS A 98 -6.95 -11.52 12.70
CA LYS A 98 -5.92 -10.49 12.83
C LYS A 98 -4.54 -11.15 12.91
N GLN A 99 -3.57 -10.56 12.23
CA GLN A 99 -2.16 -10.95 12.32
C GLN A 99 -1.26 -9.77 12.01
N THR A 100 0.01 -9.87 12.40
CA THR A 100 1.00 -8.87 12.02
C THR A 100 1.31 -8.96 10.53
N TRP A 101 1.75 -7.85 9.93
CA TRP A 101 2.18 -7.83 8.54
C TRP A 101 3.31 -8.86 8.28
N GLU A 102 4.28 -8.95 9.17
CA GLU A 102 5.41 -9.87 9.04
C GLU A 102 4.94 -11.33 8.95
N LYS A 103 3.98 -11.71 9.79
CA LYS A 103 3.41 -13.06 9.77
C LYS A 103 2.61 -13.32 8.50
N PHE A 104 1.81 -12.35 8.08
CA PHE A 104 1.02 -12.43 6.86
C PHE A 104 1.91 -12.55 5.62
N SER A 105 2.88 -11.66 5.45
CA SER A 105 3.76 -11.60 4.28
C SER A 105 4.66 -12.84 4.16
N ARG A 106 5.07 -13.41 5.28
CA ARG A 106 5.83 -14.66 5.29
C ARG A 106 4.99 -15.84 4.78
N LYS A 107 3.71 -15.87 5.13
CA LYS A 107 2.79 -16.92 4.70
C LYS A 107 2.30 -16.70 3.25
N HIS A 108 2.17 -15.45 2.84
CA HIS A 108 1.66 -15.06 1.53
C HIS A 108 2.65 -14.10 0.84
N PRO A 109 3.77 -14.63 0.30
CA PRO A 109 4.78 -13.80 -0.35
C PRO A 109 4.29 -13.18 -1.67
N GLU A 110 3.29 -13.79 -2.30
CA GLU A 110 2.66 -13.28 -3.52
C GLU A 110 1.20 -12.92 -3.24
N PHE A 111 0.86 -11.67 -3.50
CA PHE A 111 -0.50 -11.16 -3.33
C PHE A 111 -0.68 -9.90 -4.18
N SER A 112 -1.93 -9.50 -4.40
CA SER A 112 -2.29 -8.16 -4.79
C SER A 112 -3.49 -7.69 -3.97
N PHE A 113 -3.58 -6.39 -3.77
CA PHE A 113 -4.61 -5.78 -2.92
C PHE A 113 -5.19 -4.57 -3.63
N GLU A 114 -6.50 -4.59 -3.88
CA GLU A 114 -7.21 -3.44 -4.42
C GLU A 114 -7.81 -2.64 -3.28
N VAL A 115 -7.47 -1.36 -3.19
CA VAL A 115 -7.98 -0.46 -2.16
C VAL A 115 -9.37 0.03 -2.54
N THR A 116 -10.36 -0.18 -1.67
CA THR A 116 -11.70 0.36 -1.84
C THR A 116 -12.00 1.52 -0.89
N ASP A 117 -11.37 1.52 0.28
CA ASP A 117 -11.57 2.55 1.29
C ASP A 117 -10.25 2.95 1.95
N GLU A 118 -10.16 4.22 2.28
CA GLU A 118 -9.01 4.84 2.94
C GLU A 118 -9.49 5.64 4.15
N LEU A 119 -8.93 5.36 5.31
CA LEU A 119 -9.25 6.05 6.55
C LEU A 119 -7.97 6.64 7.15
N TYR A 120 -7.98 7.93 7.35
CA TYR A 120 -6.83 8.67 7.90
C TYR A 120 -7.18 9.24 9.27
N GLY A 121 -6.38 8.89 10.26
CA GLY A 121 -6.49 9.41 11.61
C GLY A 121 -5.18 10.09 12.04
N PHE A 122 -5.14 10.51 13.28
CA PHE A 122 -3.92 11.02 13.89
C PHE A 122 -2.95 9.85 14.13
N ASN A 123 -1.79 9.88 13.46
CA ASN A 123 -0.77 8.82 13.53
C ASN A 123 -1.26 7.41 13.16
N GLN A 124 -2.32 7.32 12.37
CA GLN A 124 -2.81 6.05 11.87
C GLN A 124 -3.42 6.18 10.49
N VAL A 125 -3.31 5.11 9.73
CA VAL A 125 -4.00 4.95 8.46
C VAL A 125 -4.56 3.54 8.37
N ARG A 126 -5.70 3.42 7.72
CA ARG A 126 -6.34 2.14 7.47
C ARG A 126 -6.74 2.06 6.01
N TYR A 127 -6.32 0.99 5.36
CA TYR A 127 -6.69 0.67 3.99
C TYR A 127 -7.55 -0.59 3.99
N GLU A 128 -8.69 -0.52 3.33
CA GLU A 128 -9.61 -1.64 3.20
C GLU A 128 -9.82 -1.97 1.72
N GLY A 129 -10.13 -3.21 1.42
CA GLY A 129 -10.39 -3.62 0.06
C GLY A 129 -10.36 -5.13 -0.15
N TYR A 130 -9.92 -5.54 -1.34
CA TYR A 130 -9.93 -6.93 -1.74
C TYR A 130 -8.54 -7.49 -1.96
N LEU A 131 -8.25 -8.60 -1.25
CA LEU A 131 -7.03 -9.36 -1.40
C LEU A 131 -7.20 -10.44 -2.46
N SER A 132 -6.27 -10.51 -3.38
CA SER A 132 -6.13 -11.58 -4.35
C SER A 132 -4.89 -12.42 -4.04
N LEU A 133 -5.08 -13.73 -3.89
CA LEU A 133 -4.00 -14.69 -3.65
C LEU A 133 -3.91 -15.65 -4.82
N PRO A 134 -2.69 -16.07 -5.24
CA PRO A 134 -2.49 -16.93 -6.41
C PRO A 134 -3.18 -18.29 -6.34
N ASP A 135 -3.33 -18.84 -5.11
CA ASP A 135 -3.92 -20.15 -4.84
C ASP A 135 -5.44 -20.11 -4.61
N ARG A 136 -6.08 -18.95 -4.76
CA ARG A 136 -7.51 -18.76 -4.51
C ARG A 136 -8.18 -18.01 -5.65
N GLU A 137 -9.30 -18.55 -6.14
CA GLU A 137 -10.12 -17.92 -7.16
C GLU A 137 -10.97 -16.76 -6.63
N LYS A 138 -11.34 -16.82 -5.35
CA LYS A 138 -12.19 -15.80 -4.71
C LYS A 138 -11.37 -14.71 -4.08
N LEU A 139 -11.79 -13.48 -4.30
CA LEU A 139 -11.31 -12.31 -3.57
C LEU A 139 -11.72 -12.43 -2.10
N THR A 140 -10.85 -11.98 -1.21
CA THR A 140 -11.07 -11.96 0.23
C THR A 140 -11.05 -10.50 0.69
N GLU A 141 -12.03 -10.10 1.48
CA GLU A 141 -11.96 -8.78 2.10
C GLU A 141 -10.73 -8.68 3.01
N PHE A 142 -10.07 -7.54 2.92
CA PHE A 142 -8.79 -7.32 3.57
C PHE A 142 -8.75 -5.91 4.16
N CYS A 143 -8.19 -5.83 5.34
CA CYS A 143 -7.96 -4.55 6.02
C CYS A 143 -6.53 -4.51 6.55
N MET A 144 -5.86 -3.40 6.33
CA MET A 144 -4.54 -3.10 6.87
C MET A 144 -4.63 -1.85 7.74
N ALA A 145 -4.20 -1.94 8.98
CA ALA A 145 -4.10 -0.81 9.90
C ALA A 145 -2.64 -0.55 10.27
N VAL A 146 -2.20 0.67 10.11
CA VAL A 146 -0.82 1.09 10.36
C VAL A 146 -0.82 2.22 11.39
N TYR A 147 -0.04 2.05 12.46
CA TYR A 147 0.29 3.11 13.41
C TYR A 147 1.72 3.56 13.17
N TYR A 148 1.91 4.87 13.04
CA TYR A 148 3.21 5.44 12.72
C TYR A 148 3.41 6.77 13.44
N THR A 149 4.65 7.08 13.79
CA THR A 149 5.04 8.33 14.47
C THR A 149 5.77 9.30 13.55
N GLY A 150 6.11 8.86 12.35
CA GLY A 150 6.78 9.66 11.33
C GLY A 150 5.82 10.31 10.35
N ASP A 151 6.12 10.19 9.08
CA ASP A 151 5.43 10.86 7.98
C ASP A 151 4.64 9.90 7.11
N LEU A 152 3.55 10.40 6.53
CA LEU A 152 2.86 9.82 5.39
C LEU A 152 3.32 10.56 4.14
N ILE A 153 3.90 9.84 3.21
CA ILE A 153 4.57 10.42 2.05
C ILE A 153 4.02 9.78 0.78
N TYR A 154 3.70 10.63 -0.19
CA TYR A 154 3.39 10.21 -1.56
C TYR A 154 4.59 10.55 -2.45
N GLU A 155 5.11 9.54 -3.14
CA GLU A 155 6.18 9.69 -4.11
C GLU A 155 5.61 9.37 -5.48
N THR A 156 5.57 10.35 -6.37
CA THR A 156 4.90 10.26 -7.67
C THR A 156 5.80 10.71 -8.81
N GLU A 157 5.48 10.19 -10.00
CA GLU A 157 6.06 10.64 -11.27
C GLU A 157 5.06 11.63 -11.92
N GLU A 158 5.36 12.91 -11.83
CA GLU A 158 4.52 13.98 -12.42
C GLU A 158 5.30 14.85 -13.41
#